data_ef2fe5785e1857063f8c1a53db7ffdf9
#
_entry.id   ef2fe5785e1857063f8c1a53db7ffdf9
#
_cell.length_a   1.000
_cell.length_b   1.000
_cell.length_c   1.000
_cell.angle_alpha   90.00
_cell.angle_beta   90.00
_cell.angle_gamma   90.00
#
_symmetry.space_group_name_H-M   'P 1'
#
loop_
_entity.id
_entity.type
_entity.pdbx_description
1 polymer ?
#
loop_
_entity_poly.entity_id
_entity_poly.type
_entity_poly.pdbx_seq_one_letter_code
_entity_poly.pdbx_strand_id
1 'polypeptide(L)'
;MNLDDLEQMNSIIKAQTGNDASIIRFPGGSSNTVSKDYCPGIMTQLVNDVTARGLLYCDWNVSSGDANSKPISTEQVVQNVISGVQSHNVSVVLQHDIKDFSVNAVEQIIQWGQANGYTFLPLTTSSPMSHHRINN
;
A
#
# COMPACT_ATOMS: atom_id res chain seq x y z
N MET A 1 -9.00 -9.09 8.97
CA MET A 1 -9.26 -7.71 9.45
C MET A 1 -10.65 -7.71 10.04
N ASN A 2 -10.79 -7.27 11.27
CA ASN A 2 -12.09 -7.01 11.90
C ASN A 2 -12.42 -5.53 11.62
N LEU A 3 -13.68 -5.21 11.34
CA LEU A 3 -14.11 -3.82 11.12
C LEU A 3 -13.99 -2.98 12.40
N ASP A 4 -14.12 -3.61 13.56
CA ASP A 4 -13.90 -2.92 14.86
C ASP A 4 -12.44 -2.46 15.02
N ASP A 5 -11.47 -3.26 14.55
CA ASP A 5 -10.04 -2.87 14.55
C ASP A 5 -9.82 -1.64 13.65
N LEU A 6 -10.51 -1.57 12.51
CA LEU A 6 -10.44 -0.45 11.59
C LEU A 6 -10.97 0.85 12.24
N GLU A 7 -12.11 0.75 12.93
CA GLU A 7 -12.71 1.89 13.63
C GLU A 7 -11.84 2.35 14.80
N GLN A 8 -11.27 1.41 15.54
CA GLN A 8 -10.34 1.72 16.63
C GLN A 8 -9.09 2.43 16.10
N MET A 9 -8.49 1.93 15.02
CA MET A 9 -7.32 2.55 14.39
C MET A 9 -7.65 3.96 13.88
N ASN A 10 -8.81 4.16 13.23
CA ASN A 10 -9.24 5.46 12.76
C ASN A 10 -9.45 6.45 13.92
N SER A 11 -9.98 5.98 15.04
CA SER A 11 -10.12 6.80 16.25
C SER A 11 -8.75 7.26 16.80
N ILE A 12 -7.74 6.40 16.78
CA ILE A 12 -6.37 6.74 17.21
C ILE A 12 -5.75 7.77 16.24
N ILE A 13 -5.89 7.56 14.94
CA ILE A 13 -5.39 8.49 13.91
C ILE A 13 -6.05 9.86 14.11
N LYS A 14 -7.37 9.91 14.26
CA LYS A 14 -8.12 11.15 14.47
C LYS A 14 -7.69 11.88 15.75
N ALA A 15 -7.46 11.15 16.84
CA ALA A 15 -7.00 11.74 18.10
C ALA A 15 -5.62 12.40 17.97
N GLN A 16 -4.74 11.87 17.10
CA GLN A 16 -3.38 12.38 16.92
C GLN A 16 -3.27 13.44 15.83
N THR A 17 -4.06 13.33 14.77
CA THR A 17 -3.93 14.19 13.57
C THR A 17 -5.07 15.21 13.41
N GLY A 18 -6.18 15.02 14.12
CA GLY A 18 -7.41 15.78 13.94
C GLY A 18 -8.25 15.36 12.73
N ASN A 19 -7.79 14.39 11.93
CA ASN A 19 -8.45 13.95 10.70
C ASN A 19 -8.81 12.47 10.75
N ASP A 20 -9.94 12.11 10.15
CA ASP A 20 -10.28 10.71 9.91
C ASP A 20 -9.46 10.17 8.73
N ALA A 21 -9.02 8.92 8.83
CA ALA A 21 -8.45 8.21 7.69
C ALA A 21 -9.56 7.85 6.69
N SER A 22 -9.40 8.25 5.45
CA SER A 22 -10.36 8.01 4.36
C SER A 22 -9.87 6.96 3.36
N ILE A 23 -8.60 6.58 3.43
CA ILE A 23 -7.97 5.61 2.56
C ILE A 23 -7.30 4.54 3.39
N ILE A 24 -7.55 3.29 3.04
CA ILE A 24 -6.96 2.13 3.71
C ILE A 24 -6.20 1.24 2.73
N ARG A 25 -5.42 0.33 3.27
CA ARG A 25 -4.86 -0.82 2.55
C ARG A 25 -5.17 -2.09 3.32
N PHE A 26 -5.68 -3.09 2.60
CA PHE A 26 -5.90 -4.40 3.20
C PHE A 26 -4.55 -5.10 3.49
N PRO A 27 -4.41 -5.78 4.62
CA PRO A 27 -3.26 -6.66 4.86
C PRO A 27 -3.11 -7.68 3.72
N GLY A 28 -1.93 -7.70 3.09
CA GLY A 28 -1.68 -8.52 1.90
C GLY A 28 -2.37 -8.04 0.62
N GLY A 29 -2.98 -6.86 0.64
CA GLY A 29 -3.73 -6.28 -0.48
C GLY A 29 -5.12 -6.90 -0.69
N SER A 30 -5.90 -6.29 -1.58
CA SER A 30 -7.24 -6.80 -1.92
C SER A 30 -7.20 -8.17 -2.64
N SER A 31 -6.04 -8.56 -3.17
CA SER A 31 -5.79 -9.87 -3.77
C SER A 31 -5.33 -10.95 -2.79
N ASN A 32 -5.41 -10.69 -1.47
CA ASN A 32 -5.00 -11.64 -0.44
C ASN A 32 -5.71 -12.99 -0.63
N THR A 33 -4.91 -14.05 -0.75
CA THR A 33 -5.42 -15.42 -0.95
C THR A 33 -5.43 -16.26 0.31
N VAL A 34 -4.69 -15.85 1.35
CA VAL A 34 -4.62 -16.60 2.62
C VAL A 34 -5.94 -16.58 3.35
N SER A 35 -6.66 -15.45 3.31
CA SER A 35 -7.94 -15.28 4.01
C SER A 35 -9.04 -16.21 3.50
N LYS A 36 -9.02 -16.60 2.21
CA LYS A 36 -10.03 -17.50 1.64
C LYS A 36 -10.00 -18.91 2.24
N ASP A 37 -8.85 -19.34 2.73
CA ASP A 37 -8.70 -20.66 3.36
C ASP A 37 -9.44 -20.75 4.70
N TYR A 38 -9.72 -19.61 5.32
CA TYR A 38 -10.49 -19.49 6.56
C TYR A 38 -11.92 -19.04 6.32
N CYS A 39 -12.16 -18.20 5.34
CA CYS A 39 -13.48 -17.67 5.02
C CYS A 39 -13.54 -17.35 3.51
N PRO A 40 -14.04 -18.28 2.67
CA PRO A 40 -14.23 -18.03 1.25
C PRO A 40 -15.13 -16.80 1.01
N GLY A 41 -14.75 -15.95 0.05
CA GLY A 41 -15.49 -14.73 -0.28
C GLY A 41 -15.20 -13.53 0.63
N ILE A 42 -14.37 -13.68 1.67
CA ILE A 42 -14.14 -12.63 2.66
C ILE A 42 -13.59 -11.34 2.05
N MET A 43 -12.73 -11.41 1.04
CA MET A 43 -12.15 -10.20 0.45
C MET A 43 -13.21 -9.38 -0.32
N THR A 44 -14.12 -10.03 -1.03
CA THR A 44 -15.27 -9.34 -1.65
C THR A 44 -16.15 -8.68 -0.59
N GLN A 45 -16.44 -9.38 0.51
CA GLN A 45 -17.24 -8.81 1.59
C GLN A 45 -16.54 -7.59 2.21
N LEU A 46 -15.25 -7.70 2.55
CA LEU A 46 -14.50 -6.60 3.15
C LEU A 46 -14.42 -5.36 2.23
N VAL A 47 -14.21 -5.56 0.92
CA VAL A 47 -14.24 -4.46 -0.04
C VAL A 47 -15.59 -3.76 -0.06
N ASN A 48 -16.69 -4.52 -0.09
CA ASN A 48 -18.05 -3.98 -0.05
C ASN A 48 -18.31 -3.20 1.26
N ASP A 49 -17.93 -3.78 2.40
CA ASP A 49 -18.14 -3.19 3.72
C ASP A 49 -17.37 -1.88 3.90
N VAL A 50 -16.11 -1.85 3.46
CA VAL A 50 -15.26 -0.65 3.50
C VAL A 50 -15.82 0.44 2.59
N THR A 51 -16.22 0.08 1.38
CA THR A 51 -16.80 1.01 0.41
C THR A 51 -18.15 1.57 0.89
N ALA A 52 -18.99 0.73 1.48
CA ALA A 52 -20.28 1.15 2.06
C ALA A 52 -20.11 2.15 3.22
N ARG A 53 -18.95 2.16 3.90
CA ARG A 53 -18.59 3.12 4.94
C ARG A 53 -18.00 4.42 4.38
N GLY A 54 -17.91 4.57 3.07
CA GLY A 54 -17.33 5.73 2.40
C GLY A 54 -15.81 5.78 2.42
N LEU A 55 -15.15 4.67 2.77
CA LEU A 55 -13.70 4.55 2.72
C LEU A 55 -13.25 4.09 1.33
N LEU A 56 -12.09 4.57 0.91
CA LEU A 56 -11.40 4.07 -0.26
C LEU A 56 -10.33 3.06 0.15
N TYR A 57 -10.00 2.13 -0.73
CA TYR A 57 -8.82 1.29 -0.53
C TYR A 57 -7.84 1.46 -1.67
N CYS A 58 -6.56 1.30 -1.37
CA CYS A 58 -5.50 1.42 -2.37
C CYS A 58 -4.49 0.31 -2.18
N ASP A 59 -4.33 -0.52 -3.21
CA ASP A 59 -3.26 -1.48 -3.31
C ASP A 59 -1.99 -0.81 -3.88
N TRP A 60 -1.21 -1.53 -4.64
CA TRP A 60 0.01 -1.04 -5.30
C TRP A 60 0.13 -1.64 -6.71
N ASN A 61 0.90 -0.99 -7.54
CA ASN A 61 1.28 -1.52 -8.85
C ASN A 61 2.80 -1.68 -9.00
N VAL A 62 3.56 -1.24 -7.98
CA VAL A 62 5.00 -1.41 -7.89
C VAL A 62 5.34 -1.99 -6.51
N SER A 63 6.09 -3.08 -6.46
CA SER A 63 6.58 -3.68 -5.21
C SER A 63 8.08 -3.44 -5.08
N SER A 64 8.50 -2.99 -3.91
CA SER A 64 9.92 -2.89 -3.55
C SER A 64 10.61 -4.27 -3.36
N GLY A 65 9.81 -5.33 -3.15
CA GLY A 65 10.31 -6.68 -2.84
C GLY A 65 10.77 -6.86 -1.40
N ASP A 66 10.60 -5.87 -0.54
CA ASP A 66 11.06 -5.89 0.85
C ASP A 66 10.24 -6.80 1.77
N ALA A 67 9.05 -7.24 1.35
CA ALA A 67 8.22 -8.19 2.08
C ALA A 67 8.62 -9.66 1.88
N ASN A 68 9.59 -9.94 1.02
CA ASN A 68 10.03 -11.32 0.76
C ASN A 68 10.59 -11.98 2.02
N SER A 69 10.49 -13.31 2.09
CA SER A 69 10.97 -14.12 3.22
C SER A 69 12.50 -14.03 3.42
N LYS A 70 13.25 -13.77 2.35
CA LYS A 70 14.69 -13.54 2.41
C LYS A 70 14.95 -12.03 2.35
N PRO A 71 15.79 -11.49 3.24
CA PRO A 71 16.23 -10.10 3.14
C PRO A 71 16.94 -9.85 1.81
N ILE A 72 16.70 -8.67 1.26
CA ILE A 72 17.41 -8.15 0.06
C ILE A 72 18.24 -6.94 0.46
N SER A 73 19.16 -6.50 -0.41
CA SER A 73 19.96 -5.32 -0.11
C SER A 73 19.17 -4.03 -0.35
N THR A 74 19.62 -2.94 0.25
CA THR A 74 19.08 -1.59 -0.01
C THR A 74 19.11 -1.26 -1.50
N GLU A 75 20.21 -1.58 -2.19
CA GLU A 75 20.36 -1.36 -3.63
C GLU A 75 19.33 -2.17 -4.43
N GLN A 76 19.03 -3.37 -4.00
CA GLN A 76 18.00 -4.20 -4.67
C GLN A 76 16.60 -3.58 -4.50
N VAL A 77 16.29 -3.04 -3.32
CA VAL A 77 15.04 -2.30 -3.09
C VAL A 77 14.95 -1.10 -4.05
N VAL A 78 16.02 -0.30 -4.14
CA VAL A 78 16.10 0.84 -5.07
C VAL A 78 15.86 0.41 -6.51
N GLN A 79 16.56 -0.64 -6.98
CA GLN A 79 16.41 -1.13 -8.35
C GLN A 79 15.02 -1.67 -8.64
N ASN A 80 14.42 -2.40 -7.72
CA ASN A 80 13.06 -2.91 -7.87
C ASN A 80 12.05 -1.78 -8.04
N VAL A 81 12.15 -0.73 -7.21
CA VAL A 81 11.25 0.42 -7.28
C VAL A 81 11.48 1.19 -8.58
N ILE A 82 12.71 1.50 -8.95
CA ILE A 82 13.04 2.22 -10.19
C ILE A 82 12.49 1.49 -11.41
N SER A 83 12.77 0.19 -11.52
CA SER A 83 12.31 -0.62 -12.65
C SER A 83 10.79 -0.69 -12.73
N GLY A 84 10.12 -0.81 -11.58
CA GLY A 84 8.67 -0.81 -11.50
C GLY A 84 8.07 0.53 -11.92
N VAL A 85 8.60 1.62 -11.40
CA VAL A 85 8.12 2.99 -11.70
C VAL A 85 8.29 3.32 -13.19
N GLN A 86 9.41 2.92 -13.81
CA GLN A 86 9.64 3.14 -15.23
C GLN A 86 8.65 2.41 -16.15
N SER A 87 7.96 1.40 -15.62
CA SER A 87 6.97 0.62 -16.37
C SER A 87 5.55 1.19 -16.29
N HIS A 88 5.33 2.27 -15.54
CA HIS A 88 4.01 2.85 -15.27
C HIS A 88 4.02 4.37 -15.39
N ASN A 89 2.93 4.94 -15.90
CA ASN A 89 2.74 6.40 -15.92
C ASN A 89 2.36 6.95 -14.54
N VAL A 90 1.65 6.16 -13.75
CA VAL A 90 1.29 6.45 -12.36
C VAL A 90 1.65 5.23 -11.52
N SER A 91 2.44 5.45 -10.48
CA SER A 91 2.94 4.38 -9.62
C SER A 91 2.49 4.56 -8.18
N VAL A 92 1.98 3.49 -7.60
CA VAL A 92 1.79 3.34 -6.16
C VAL A 92 2.73 2.26 -5.69
N VAL A 93 3.74 2.66 -4.91
CA VAL A 93 4.79 1.76 -4.46
C VAL A 93 4.45 1.16 -3.11
N LEU A 94 4.58 -0.17 -2.98
CA LEU A 94 4.56 -0.87 -1.69
C LEU A 94 5.97 -0.96 -1.14
N GLN A 95 6.16 -0.40 0.06
CA GLN A 95 7.41 -0.46 0.82
C GLN A 95 7.09 -0.42 2.32
N HIS A 96 7.90 -1.05 3.16
CA HIS A 96 7.66 -1.16 4.60
C HIS A 96 8.72 -0.39 5.41
N ASP A 97 8.28 0.27 6.46
CA ASP A 97 9.10 1.10 7.35
C ASP A 97 9.74 0.35 8.53
N ILE A 98 9.46 -0.96 8.66
CA ILE A 98 9.95 -1.80 9.75
C ILE A 98 11.28 -2.51 9.43
N LYS A 99 11.88 -2.22 8.29
CA LYS A 99 13.11 -2.86 7.82
C LYS A 99 14.15 -1.82 7.42
N ASP A 100 15.28 -1.80 8.09
CA ASP A 100 16.34 -0.81 7.88
C ASP A 100 16.78 -0.71 6.40
N PHE A 101 16.97 -1.85 5.72
CA PHE A 101 17.38 -1.85 4.32
C PHE A 101 16.33 -1.23 3.39
N SER A 102 15.05 -1.29 3.77
CA SER A 102 13.95 -0.67 3.03
C SER A 102 13.92 0.84 3.32
N VAL A 103 13.99 1.24 4.57
CA VAL A 103 14.03 2.66 4.98
C VAL A 103 15.21 3.37 4.34
N ASN A 104 16.41 2.76 4.36
CA ASN A 104 17.62 3.33 3.78
C ASN A 104 17.54 3.52 2.24
N ALA A 105 16.62 2.85 1.55
CA ALA A 105 16.41 3.02 0.12
C ALA A 105 15.59 4.27 -0.24
N VAL A 106 14.80 4.80 0.69
CA VAL A 106 13.80 5.84 0.41
C VAL A 106 14.44 7.10 -0.16
N GLU A 107 15.51 7.60 0.47
CA GLU A 107 16.19 8.81 0.01
C GLU A 107 16.72 8.66 -1.41
N GLN A 108 17.36 7.54 -1.72
CA GLN A 108 17.89 7.26 -3.05
C GLN A 108 16.79 7.19 -4.11
N ILE A 109 15.65 6.56 -3.78
CA ILE A 109 14.49 6.48 -4.67
C ILE A 109 13.93 7.89 -4.96
N ILE A 110 13.79 8.72 -3.92
CA ILE A 110 13.28 10.10 -4.08
C ILE A 110 14.24 10.93 -4.93
N GLN A 111 15.53 10.90 -4.63
CA GLN A 111 16.54 11.64 -5.38
C GLN A 111 16.59 11.22 -6.86
N TRP A 112 16.54 9.91 -7.11
CA TRP A 112 16.48 9.40 -8.47
C TRP A 112 15.21 9.86 -9.19
N GLY A 113 14.06 9.76 -8.54
CA GLY A 113 12.78 10.16 -9.14
C GLY A 113 12.78 11.65 -9.51
N GLN A 114 13.20 12.51 -8.58
CA GLN A 114 13.29 13.95 -8.84
C GLN A 114 14.24 14.27 -9.99
N ALA A 115 15.41 13.62 -10.05
CA ALA A 115 16.38 13.80 -11.12
C ALA A 115 15.88 13.30 -12.49
N ASN A 116 14.92 12.38 -12.52
CA ASN A 116 14.34 11.81 -13.74
C ASN A 116 12.92 12.36 -14.07
N GLY A 117 12.52 13.47 -13.46
CA GLY A 117 11.28 14.18 -13.80
C GLY A 117 10.00 13.57 -13.20
N TYR A 118 10.13 12.69 -12.21
CA TYR A 118 8.98 12.18 -11.46
C TYR A 118 8.55 13.15 -10.37
N THR A 119 7.25 13.24 -10.15
CA THR A 119 6.65 14.02 -9.07
C THR A 119 6.09 13.08 -8.00
N PHE A 120 6.48 13.30 -6.76
CA PHE A 120 5.93 12.59 -5.61
C PHE A 120 4.73 13.37 -5.07
N LEU A 121 3.57 12.73 -5.06
CA LEU A 121 2.32 13.34 -4.62
C LEU A 121 1.78 12.60 -3.40
N PRO A 122 1.13 13.30 -2.46
CA PRO A 122 0.38 12.64 -1.41
C PRO A 122 -0.79 11.86 -2.00
N LEU A 123 -1.10 10.71 -1.40
CA LEU A 123 -2.31 9.99 -1.72
C LEU A 123 -3.52 10.71 -1.13
N THR A 124 -4.48 11.07 -1.97
CA THR A 124 -5.71 11.75 -1.59
C THR A 124 -6.93 10.99 -2.11
N THR A 125 -8.12 11.33 -1.67
CA THR A 125 -9.37 10.70 -2.15
C THR A 125 -9.64 10.94 -3.63
N SER A 126 -8.97 11.89 -4.26
CA SER A 126 -9.02 12.15 -5.71
C SER A 126 -7.87 11.52 -6.50
N SER A 127 -6.94 10.85 -5.82
CA SER A 127 -5.84 10.15 -6.48
C SER A 127 -6.33 8.91 -7.23
N PRO A 128 -5.70 8.54 -8.35
CA PRO A 128 -5.94 7.23 -8.97
C PRO A 128 -5.59 6.12 -7.97
N MET A 129 -6.57 5.28 -7.65
CA MET A 129 -6.37 4.14 -6.75
C MET A 129 -5.88 2.92 -7.55
N SER A 130 -4.85 2.27 -7.05
CA SER A 130 -4.42 0.97 -7.55
C SER A 130 -5.26 -0.13 -6.89
N HIS A 131 -5.89 -0.98 -7.68
CA HIS A 131 -6.67 -2.11 -7.19
C HIS A 131 -6.16 -3.40 -7.81
N HIS A 132 -5.89 -4.38 -6.98
CA HIS A 132 -5.62 -5.74 -7.44
C HIS A 132 -6.93 -6.46 -7.79
N ARG A 133 -6.82 -7.50 -8.62
CA ARG A 133 -7.93 -8.42 -8.82
C ARG A 133 -8.19 -9.18 -7.52
N ILE A 134 -9.43 -9.16 -7.05
CA ILE A 134 -9.85 -9.91 -5.86
C ILE A 134 -9.79 -11.41 -6.19
N ASN A 135 -9.10 -12.16 -5.34
CA ASN A 135 -8.96 -13.62 -5.43
C ASN A 135 -9.60 -14.23 -4.17
N ASN A 136 -10.89 -14.55 -4.26
CA ASN A 136 -11.65 -15.17 -3.14
C ASN A 136 -11.46 -16.68 -3.06
#